data_db9945fd6220c4e9dff8b2358ec369ba
#
_entry.id   db9945fd6220c4e9dff8b2358ec369ba
#
_cell.length_a   1.000
_cell.length_b   1.000
_cell.length_c   1.000
_cell.angle_alpha   90.00
_cell.angle_beta   90.00
_cell.angle_gamma   90.00
#
_symmetry.space_group_name_H-M   'P 1'
#
loop_
_entity.id
_entity.type
_entity.pdbx_description
1 polymer ?
#
loop_
_entity_poly.entity_id
_entity_poly.type
_entity_poly.pdbx_seq_one_letter_code
_entity_poly.pdbx_strand_id
1 'polypeptide(L)'
;MAELTHLDPEGRPVMVDVSPKAVTRRVAVAAGYLELDDPAAEALTQGGGPKGDPWSVARLGAVGGVKRTSDLIPLAHPLAIEAVDVVHHWDPAQRRAWLRVQVSCEGRTGIEMEALAGVSVGLLVLYDMLKAVSHGMTLGPARLLRKEGGRRGVVTLPWEDCPWTP
;
A
#
# COMPACT_ATOMS: atom_id res chain seq x y z
N MET A 1 -21.09 -18.25 -6.49
CA MET A 1 -20.22 -17.31 -7.23
C MET A 1 -20.30 -15.95 -6.53
N ALA A 2 -19.18 -15.24 -6.38
CA ALA A 2 -19.22 -13.87 -5.86
C ALA A 2 -19.86 -12.97 -6.91
N GLU A 3 -20.86 -12.20 -6.54
CA GLU A 3 -21.55 -11.26 -7.42
C GLU A 3 -20.60 -10.11 -7.80
N LEU A 4 -20.40 -9.89 -9.10
CA LEU A 4 -19.55 -8.81 -9.61
C LEU A 4 -20.34 -7.49 -9.52
N THR A 5 -20.19 -6.77 -8.41
CA THR A 5 -20.94 -5.55 -8.10
C THR A 5 -20.48 -4.29 -8.84
N HIS A 6 -19.45 -4.38 -9.69
CA HIS A 6 -18.88 -3.25 -10.44
C HIS A 6 -19.27 -3.27 -11.92
N LEU A 7 -20.32 -3.99 -12.29
CA LEU A 7 -20.87 -4.00 -13.65
C LEU A 7 -22.33 -3.55 -13.63
N ASP A 8 -22.72 -2.75 -14.63
CA ASP A 8 -24.13 -2.44 -14.90
C ASP A 8 -24.82 -3.62 -15.61
N PRO A 9 -26.15 -3.56 -15.85
CA PRO A 9 -26.88 -4.63 -16.55
C PRO A 9 -26.36 -4.93 -17.96
N GLU A 10 -25.68 -3.96 -18.60
CA GLU A 10 -25.08 -4.08 -19.92
C GLU A 10 -23.63 -4.59 -19.86
N GLY A 11 -23.11 -4.92 -18.66
CA GLY A 11 -21.75 -5.45 -18.46
C GLY A 11 -20.63 -4.40 -18.50
N ARG A 12 -20.95 -3.12 -18.39
CA ARG A 12 -19.97 -2.03 -18.37
C ARG A 12 -19.48 -1.74 -16.94
N PRO A 13 -18.19 -1.39 -16.74
CA PRO A 13 -17.67 -1.00 -15.45
C PRO A 13 -18.40 0.22 -14.88
N VAL A 14 -18.84 0.12 -13.62
CA VAL A 14 -19.53 1.21 -12.91
C VAL A 14 -19.02 1.33 -11.48
N MET A 15 -18.93 2.57 -11.01
CA MET A 15 -18.64 2.83 -9.60
C MET A 15 -19.89 2.50 -8.77
N VAL A 16 -19.74 1.60 -7.78
CA VAL A 16 -20.86 1.10 -6.97
C VAL A 16 -21.48 2.22 -6.13
N ASP A 17 -22.80 2.35 -6.15
CA ASP A 17 -23.50 3.22 -5.22
C ASP A 17 -23.36 2.69 -3.78
N VAL A 18 -22.73 3.47 -2.94
CA VAL A 18 -22.55 3.17 -1.51
C VAL A 18 -23.45 4.00 -0.60
N SER A 19 -24.28 4.88 -1.14
CA SER A 19 -25.16 5.77 -0.36
C SER A 19 -26.11 5.04 0.61
N PRO A 20 -26.66 3.83 0.28
CA PRO A 20 -27.50 3.08 1.19
C PRO A 20 -26.75 2.37 2.33
N LYS A 21 -25.40 2.30 2.27
CA LYS A 21 -24.61 1.56 3.27
C LYS A 21 -24.39 2.41 4.50
N ALA A 22 -24.40 1.77 5.68
CA ALA A 22 -24.05 2.42 6.93
C ALA A 22 -22.57 2.84 6.93
N VAL A 23 -22.29 3.98 7.54
CA VAL A 23 -20.92 4.40 7.85
C VAL A 23 -20.40 3.51 8.97
N THR A 24 -19.23 2.95 8.81
CA THR A 24 -18.53 2.13 9.81
C THR A 24 -17.06 2.41 9.79
N ARG A 25 -16.37 2.16 10.90
CA ARG A 25 -14.91 2.21 10.94
C ARG A 25 -14.34 1.22 9.95
N ARG A 26 -13.35 1.67 9.18
CA ARG A 26 -12.61 0.89 8.20
C ARG A 26 -11.15 0.91 8.55
N VAL A 27 -10.52 -0.25 8.49
CA VAL A 27 -9.06 -0.39 8.60
C VAL A 27 -8.59 -1.31 7.49
N ALA A 28 -7.48 -0.96 6.86
CA ALA A 28 -6.76 -1.86 5.95
C ALA A 28 -5.26 -1.79 6.25
N VAL A 29 -4.61 -2.94 6.14
CA VAL A 29 -3.16 -3.10 6.28
C VAL A 29 -2.64 -3.81 5.05
N ALA A 30 -1.67 -3.21 4.38
CA ALA A 30 -0.95 -3.81 3.27
C ALA A 30 0.56 -3.78 3.52
N ALA A 31 1.30 -4.69 2.90
CA ALA A 31 2.75 -4.68 2.91
C ALA A 31 3.30 -5.05 1.53
N GLY A 32 4.54 -4.71 1.31
CA GLY A 32 5.30 -5.04 0.11
C GLY A 32 6.77 -4.74 0.30
N TYR A 33 7.59 -5.09 -0.69
CA TYR A 33 9.04 -4.86 -0.62
C TYR A 33 9.62 -4.43 -1.96
N LEU A 34 10.76 -3.78 -1.88
CA LEU A 34 11.70 -3.56 -2.97
C LEU A 34 12.87 -4.53 -2.76
N GLU A 35 13.16 -5.38 -3.72
CA GLU A 35 14.34 -6.24 -3.72
C GLU A 35 15.51 -5.46 -4.29
N LEU A 36 16.63 -5.43 -3.54
CA LEU A 36 17.80 -4.64 -3.85
C LEU A 36 18.95 -5.53 -4.35
N ASP A 37 19.68 -5.04 -5.32
CA ASP A 37 21.01 -5.57 -5.64
C ASP A 37 22.06 -5.04 -4.65
N ASP A 38 23.30 -5.55 -4.75
CA ASP A 38 24.35 -5.22 -3.77
C ASP A 38 24.65 -3.72 -3.67
N PRO A 39 24.78 -2.95 -4.77
CA PRO A 39 25.03 -1.51 -4.67
C PRO A 39 23.89 -0.73 -4.00
N ALA A 40 22.64 -1.06 -4.32
CA ALA A 40 21.49 -0.41 -3.72
C ALA A 40 21.32 -0.76 -2.24
N ALA A 41 21.59 -2.02 -1.86
CA ALA A 41 21.57 -2.48 -0.47
C ALA A 41 22.63 -1.78 0.38
N GLU A 42 23.83 -1.62 -0.14
CA GLU A 42 24.92 -0.88 0.50
C GLU A 42 24.50 0.59 0.72
N ALA A 43 24.02 1.26 -0.33
CA ALA A 43 23.57 2.64 -0.25
C ALA A 43 22.45 2.84 0.78
N LEU A 44 21.46 1.92 0.82
CA LEU A 44 20.38 1.97 1.81
C LEU A 44 20.93 1.84 3.24
N THR A 45 21.88 0.93 3.46
CA THR A 45 22.48 0.68 4.78
C THR A 45 23.33 1.86 5.27
N GLN A 46 23.97 2.59 4.35
CA GLN A 46 24.73 3.80 4.63
C GLN A 46 23.86 5.05 4.84
N GLY A 47 22.54 4.94 4.84
CA GLY A 47 21.62 6.05 5.03
C GLY A 47 21.24 6.81 3.75
N GLY A 48 21.48 6.21 2.58
CA GLY A 48 21.12 6.76 1.28
C GLY A 48 22.21 7.62 0.65
N GLY A 49 21.82 8.36 -0.37
CA GLY A 49 22.71 9.20 -1.16
C GLY A 49 22.42 10.69 -0.99
N PRO A 50 22.81 11.51 -1.97
CA PRO A 50 22.68 12.98 -1.89
C PRO A 50 21.23 13.50 -1.80
N LYS A 51 20.24 12.64 -1.97
CA LYS A 51 18.79 12.96 -1.85
C LYS A 51 18.26 12.87 -0.41
N GLY A 52 19.09 12.50 0.57
CA GLY A 52 18.70 12.34 1.98
C GLY A 52 18.28 10.92 2.34
N ASP A 53 17.61 10.76 3.49
CA ASP A 53 17.17 9.46 4.02
C ASP A 53 16.05 8.84 3.17
N PRO A 54 16.33 7.70 2.49
CA PRO A 54 15.36 7.06 1.61
C PRO A 54 14.08 6.62 2.31
N TRP A 55 14.17 6.19 3.57
CA TRP A 55 13.03 5.71 4.32
C TRP A 55 12.05 6.83 4.66
N SER A 56 12.55 7.98 5.08
CA SER A 56 11.71 9.16 5.38
C SER A 56 10.95 9.62 4.15
N VAL A 57 11.62 9.67 2.98
CA VAL A 57 10.98 10.10 1.73
C VAL A 57 9.98 9.05 1.23
N ALA A 58 10.31 7.76 1.34
CA ALA A 58 9.39 6.67 0.99
C ALA A 58 8.13 6.67 1.86
N ARG A 59 8.25 6.94 3.16
CA ARG A 59 7.09 7.09 4.07
C ARG A 59 6.18 8.24 3.66
N LEU A 60 6.73 9.40 3.31
CA LEU A 60 5.96 10.52 2.79
C LEU A 60 5.29 10.18 1.45
N GLY A 61 6.01 9.47 0.57
CA GLY A 61 5.47 8.95 -0.68
C GLY A 61 4.29 8.01 -0.46
N ALA A 62 4.39 7.11 0.52
CA ALA A 62 3.29 6.21 0.89
C ALA A 62 2.05 6.98 1.34
N VAL A 63 2.20 7.99 2.20
CA VAL A 63 1.08 8.87 2.61
C VAL A 63 0.49 9.59 1.39
N GLY A 64 1.33 10.04 0.48
CA GLY A 64 0.89 10.66 -0.79
C GLY A 64 0.08 9.71 -1.66
N GLY A 65 0.50 8.44 -1.77
CA GLY A 65 -0.20 7.38 -2.49
C GLY A 65 -1.58 7.10 -1.91
N VAL A 66 -1.67 6.94 -0.59
CA VAL A 66 -2.96 6.79 0.14
C VAL A 66 -3.93 7.91 -0.20
N LYS A 67 -3.49 9.16 -0.10
CA LYS A 67 -4.34 10.35 -0.30
C LYS A 67 -4.81 10.55 -1.74
N ARG A 68 -4.14 9.95 -2.70
CA ARG A 68 -4.43 10.09 -4.14
C ARG A 68 -5.01 8.83 -4.77
N THR A 69 -5.46 7.87 -3.98
CA THR A 69 -5.95 6.58 -4.49
C THR A 69 -7.10 6.76 -5.47
N SER A 70 -8.07 7.63 -5.18
CA SER A 70 -9.20 7.89 -6.09
C SER A 70 -8.78 8.56 -7.41
N ASP A 71 -7.66 9.27 -7.44
CA ASP A 71 -7.12 9.86 -8.68
C ASP A 71 -6.41 8.80 -9.55
N LEU A 72 -5.89 7.73 -8.92
CA LEU A 72 -5.13 6.66 -9.57
C LEU A 72 -6.00 5.48 -10.00
N ILE A 73 -7.04 5.17 -9.24
CA ILE A 73 -7.90 3.99 -9.43
C ILE A 73 -9.31 4.46 -9.85
N PRO A 74 -9.69 4.27 -11.12
CA PRO A 74 -10.88 4.91 -11.70
C PRO A 74 -12.21 4.66 -10.97
N LEU A 75 -12.38 3.49 -10.35
CA LEU A 75 -13.62 3.12 -9.65
C LEU A 75 -13.50 3.20 -8.13
N ALA A 76 -12.40 3.74 -7.59
CA ALA A 76 -12.25 3.98 -6.16
C ALA A 76 -13.01 5.25 -5.75
N HIS A 77 -13.75 5.15 -4.64
CA HIS A 77 -14.42 6.32 -4.08
C HIS A 77 -13.40 7.25 -3.41
N PRO A 78 -13.56 8.59 -3.49
CA PRO A 78 -12.78 9.51 -2.68
C PRO A 78 -13.18 9.34 -1.20
N LEU A 79 -12.21 9.03 -0.35
CA LEU A 79 -12.42 8.79 1.07
C LEU A 79 -11.71 9.83 1.93
N ALA A 80 -12.38 10.27 3.01
CA ALA A 80 -11.79 11.12 4.03
C ALA A 80 -10.89 10.26 4.94
N ILE A 81 -9.59 10.19 4.61
CA ILE A 81 -8.61 9.43 5.39
C ILE A 81 -8.33 10.11 6.72
N GLU A 82 -8.47 9.39 7.83
CA GLU A 82 -8.26 9.91 9.19
C GLU A 82 -6.85 9.62 9.70
N ALA A 83 -6.33 8.42 9.43
CA ALA A 83 -4.99 8.07 9.87
C ALA A 83 -4.27 7.18 8.86
N VAL A 84 -2.96 7.41 8.74
CA VAL A 84 -2.03 6.57 7.97
C VAL A 84 -0.82 6.29 8.84
N ASP A 85 -0.55 5.02 9.09
CA ASP A 85 0.68 4.55 9.74
C ASP A 85 1.55 3.83 8.71
N VAL A 86 2.83 4.23 8.62
CA VAL A 86 3.81 3.64 7.69
C VAL A 86 5.02 3.17 8.47
N VAL A 87 5.28 1.88 8.41
CA VAL A 87 6.43 1.23 9.05
C VAL A 87 7.31 0.60 7.98
N HIS A 88 8.62 0.66 8.17
CA HIS A 88 9.59 0.02 7.29
C HIS A 88 10.41 -1.04 8.04
N HIS A 89 10.97 -1.98 7.29
CA HIS A 89 11.91 -2.98 7.77
C HIS A 89 12.92 -3.31 6.68
N TRP A 90 14.20 -3.41 7.07
CA TRP A 90 15.28 -3.89 6.21
C TRP A 90 15.61 -5.35 6.56
N ASP A 91 15.48 -6.24 5.58
CA ASP A 91 15.92 -7.64 5.69
C ASP A 91 17.21 -7.82 4.87
N PRO A 92 18.39 -7.81 5.52
CA PRO A 92 19.67 -7.94 4.82
C PRO A 92 19.89 -9.33 4.25
N ALA A 93 19.28 -10.38 4.81
CA ALA A 93 19.45 -11.76 4.35
C ALA A 93 18.77 -11.98 2.99
N GLN A 94 17.61 -11.41 2.78
CA GLN A 94 16.86 -11.47 1.55
C GLN A 94 17.06 -10.25 0.64
N ARG A 95 17.81 -9.24 1.11
CA ARG A 95 17.96 -7.93 0.45
C ARG A 95 16.62 -7.26 0.11
N ARG A 96 15.66 -7.35 1.02
CA ARG A 96 14.32 -6.79 0.86
C ARG A 96 14.09 -5.60 1.77
N ALA A 97 13.79 -4.48 1.15
CA ALA A 97 13.39 -3.25 1.80
C ALA A 97 11.84 -3.20 1.86
N TRP A 98 11.29 -3.49 3.03
CA TRP A 98 9.85 -3.65 3.25
C TRP A 98 9.18 -2.35 3.69
N LEU A 99 7.96 -2.15 3.22
CA LEU A 99 7.00 -1.17 3.75
C LEU A 99 5.70 -1.86 4.15
N ARG A 100 5.16 -1.45 5.30
CA ARG A 100 3.78 -1.75 5.72
C ARG A 100 3.02 -0.44 5.86
N VAL A 101 1.83 -0.39 5.30
CA VAL A 101 0.92 0.76 5.39
C VAL A 101 -0.38 0.31 6.02
N GLN A 102 -0.77 0.97 7.10
CA GLN A 102 -2.09 0.85 7.72
C GLN A 102 -2.86 2.15 7.51
N VAL A 103 -4.10 2.03 7.07
CA VAL A 103 -4.98 3.17 6.84
C VAL A 103 -6.27 2.96 7.61
N SER A 104 -6.83 4.03 8.17
CA SER A 104 -8.14 3.99 8.80
C SER A 104 -8.99 5.22 8.45
N CYS A 105 -10.29 5.01 8.38
CA CYS A 105 -11.30 6.05 8.23
C CYS A 105 -12.67 5.57 8.69
N GLU A 106 -13.62 6.48 8.84
CA GLU A 106 -15.03 6.16 8.82
C GLU A 106 -15.58 6.25 7.41
N GLY A 107 -16.26 5.19 6.93
CA GLY A 107 -16.70 5.15 5.54
C GLY A 107 -17.72 4.06 5.23
N ARG A 108 -18.31 4.17 4.03
CA ARG A 108 -19.32 3.24 3.49
C ARG A 108 -18.72 2.15 2.61
N THR A 109 -17.45 2.26 2.26
CA THR A 109 -16.70 1.28 1.45
C THR A 109 -15.39 0.90 2.12
N GLY A 110 -14.73 -0.14 1.62
CA GLY A 110 -13.40 -0.55 2.09
C GLY A 110 -12.31 0.43 1.68
N ILE A 111 -11.19 0.38 2.39
CA ILE A 111 -10.01 1.22 2.14
C ILE A 111 -8.78 0.37 1.78
N GLU A 112 -9.02 -0.81 1.22
CA GLU A 112 -7.97 -1.75 0.81
C GLU A 112 -7.07 -1.15 -0.27
N MET A 113 -7.67 -0.38 -1.20
CA MET A 113 -6.91 0.24 -2.30
C MET A 113 -6.01 1.35 -1.80
N GLU A 114 -6.42 2.10 -0.79
CA GLU A 114 -5.60 3.13 -0.15
C GLU A 114 -4.34 2.54 0.47
N ALA A 115 -4.48 1.42 1.20
CA ALA A 115 -3.34 0.74 1.79
C ALA A 115 -2.39 0.18 0.71
N LEU A 116 -2.91 -0.45 -0.34
CA LEU A 116 -2.13 -0.99 -1.45
C LEU A 116 -1.45 0.12 -2.27
N ALA A 117 -2.16 1.20 -2.59
CA ALA A 117 -1.60 2.36 -3.28
C ALA A 117 -0.48 3.00 -2.46
N GLY A 118 -0.68 3.13 -1.13
CA GLY A 118 0.34 3.61 -0.23
C GLY A 118 1.62 2.80 -0.28
N VAL A 119 1.53 1.47 -0.18
CA VAL A 119 2.70 0.57 -0.30
C VAL A 119 3.37 0.74 -1.67
N SER A 120 2.60 0.68 -2.75
CA SER A 120 3.13 0.72 -4.12
C SER A 120 3.86 2.04 -4.42
N VAL A 121 3.26 3.17 -4.06
CA VAL A 121 3.89 4.49 -4.26
C VAL A 121 5.09 4.68 -3.33
N GLY A 122 5.02 4.22 -2.08
CA GLY A 122 6.15 4.26 -1.17
C GLY A 122 7.36 3.48 -1.68
N LEU A 123 7.15 2.28 -2.24
CA LEU A 123 8.21 1.46 -2.85
C LEU A 123 8.77 2.10 -4.14
N LEU A 124 7.91 2.73 -4.96
CA LEU A 124 8.37 3.49 -6.14
C LEU A 124 9.24 4.68 -5.73
N VAL A 125 8.88 5.39 -4.66
CA VAL A 125 9.69 6.48 -4.13
C VAL A 125 11.01 5.96 -3.58
N LEU A 126 11.01 4.82 -2.88
CA LEU A 126 12.25 4.18 -2.42
C LEU A 126 13.17 3.82 -3.60
N TYR A 127 12.61 3.26 -4.67
CA TYR A 127 13.32 3.02 -5.92
C TYR A 127 13.93 4.31 -6.49
N ASP A 128 13.14 5.39 -6.56
CA ASP A 128 13.63 6.69 -7.07
C ASP A 128 14.80 7.26 -6.23
N MET A 129 14.76 7.06 -4.93
CA MET A 129 15.83 7.50 -4.04
C MET A 129 17.15 6.76 -4.28
N LEU A 130 17.09 5.49 -4.68
CA LEU A 130 18.26 4.62 -4.85
C LEU A 130 18.70 4.45 -6.31
N LYS A 131 17.88 4.79 -7.29
CA LYS A 131 18.17 4.55 -8.73
C LYS A 131 19.42 5.24 -9.27
N ALA A 132 19.91 6.27 -8.58
CA ALA A 132 21.18 6.90 -8.94
C ALA A 132 22.40 5.98 -8.72
N VAL A 133 22.25 4.96 -7.86
CA VAL A 133 23.28 3.97 -7.52
C VAL A 133 23.11 2.71 -8.36
N SER A 134 21.87 2.22 -8.52
CA SER A 134 21.57 1.04 -9.32
C SER A 134 20.16 1.08 -9.91
N HIS A 135 20.01 0.46 -11.09
CA HIS A 135 18.72 0.19 -11.73
C HIS A 135 18.32 -1.29 -11.64
N GLY A 136 19.13 -2.13 -10.99
CA GLY A 136 18.92 -3.57 -10.85
C GLY A 136 17.90 -3.97 -9.79
N MET A 137 17.23 -3.01 -9.16
CA MET A 137 16.23 -3.24 -8.13
C MET A 137 14.90 -3.74 -8.73
N THR A 138 14.19 -4.61 -7.99
CA THR A 138 12.90 -5.15 -8.43
C THR A 138 11.79 -4.80 -7.45
N LEU A 139 10.72 -4.19 -7.95
CA LEU A 139 9.48 -4.03 -7.17
C LEU A 139 8.87 -5.40 -6.95
N GLY A 140 8.84 -5.82 -5.71
CA GLY A 140 8.20 -7.05 -5.28
C GLY A 140 6.68 -6.90 -5.19
N PRO A 141 5.98 -7.96 -4.77
CA PRO A 141 4.54 -7.90 -4.60
C PRO A 141 4.13 -6.91 -3.51
N ALA A 142 2.99 -6.24 -3.73
CA ALA A 142 2.24 -5.56 -2.69
C ALA A 142 1.00 -6.39 -2.37
N ARG A 143 0.75 -6.73 -1.10
CA ARG A 143 -0.35 -7.59 -0.66
C ARG A 143 -1.13 -6.97 0.49
N LEU A 144 -2.44 -7.16 0.45
CA LEU A 144 -3.30 -6.90 1.60
C LEU A 144 -3.03 -7.97 2.67
N LEU A 145 -2.82 -7.54 3.90
CA LEU A 145 -2.61 -8.42 5.07
C LEU A 145 -3.88 -8.53 5.92
N ARG A 146 -4.58 -7.41 6.09
CA ARG A 146 -5.76 -7.33 6.95
C ARG A 146 -6.70 -6.25 6.47
N LYS A 147 -7.98 -6.49 6.69
CA LYS A 147 -9.01 -5.46 6.59
C LYS A 147 -10.06 -5.63 7.68
N GLU A 148 -10.67 -4.53 8.09
CA GLU A 148 -11.75 -4.51 9.07
C GLU A 148 -12.92 -3.66 8.58
N GLY A 149 -14.10 -4.03 9.03
CA GLY A 149 -15.36 -3.34 8.76
C GLY A 149 -16.12 -3.86 7.55
N GLY A 150 -17.35 -3.37 7.39
CA GLY A 150 -18.30 -3.82 6.39
C GLY A 150 -18.89 -5.20 6.66
N ARG A 151 -19.56 -5.77 5.66
CA ARG A 151 -20.33 -7.03 5.81
C ARG A 151 -19.48 -8.24 6.22
N ARG A 152 -18.18 -8.26 5.85
CA ARG A 152 -17.28 -9.40 6.09
C ARG A 152 -16.52 -9.30 7.42
N GLY A 153 -16.72 -8.21 8.18
CA GLY A 153 -16.00 -8.00 9.44
C GLY A 153 -14.49 -7.92 9.26
N VAL A 154 -13.76 -8.66 10.08
CA VAL A 154 -12.30 -8.77 10.02
C VAL A 154 -11.91 -9.90 9.07
N VAL A 155 -11.02 -9.60 8.13
CA VAL A 155 -10.39 -10.57 7.22
C VAL A 155 -8.88 -10.44 7.35
N THR A 156 -8.20 -11.55 7.60
CA THR A 156 -6.75 -11.64 7.73
C THR A 156 -6.21 -12.51 6.60
N LEU A 157 -5.15 -12.07 5.96
CA LEU A 157 -4.51 -12.71 4.82
C LEU A 157 -3.03 -12.90 5.14
N PRO A 158 -2.63 -14.04 5.73
CA PRO A 158 -1.24 -14.26 6.15
C PRO A 158 -0.29 -14.28 4.94
N TRP A 159 0.94 -13.81 5.20
CA TRP A 159 2.04 -13.83 4.24
C TRP A 159 3.30 -14.28 4.98
N GLU A 160 3.75 -15.52 4.74
CA GLU A 160 4.81 -16.19 5.50
C GLU A 160 6.14 -15.42 5.53
N ASP A 161 6.52 -14.83 4.39
CA ASP A 161 7.78 -14.06 4.28
C ASP A 161 7.68 -12.63 4.84
N CYS A 162 6.50 -12.18 5.23
CA CYS A 162 6.31 -10.81 5.70
C CYS A 162 6.82 -10.65 7.13
N PRO A 163 7.63 -9.61 7.45
CA PRO A 163 8.16 -9.39 8.79
C PRO A 163 7.08 -9.00 9.81
N TRP A 164 5.86 -8.75 9.37
CA TRP A 164 4.74 -8.43 10.25
C TRP A 164 3.64 -9.48 10.15
N THR A 165 3.20 -9.97 11.30
CA THR A 165 1.97 -10.76 11.40
C THR A 165 0.75 -9.84 11.26
N PRO A 166 -0.30 -10.28 10.56
CA PRO A 166 -1.54 -9.51 10.39
C PRO A 166 -2.37 -9.36 11.67
#